data_43a28fe92434d0d18b561566810ddd36
#
_entry.id   43a28fe92434d0d18b561566810ddd36
#
_cell.length_a   1.000
_cell.length_b   1.000
_cell.length_c   1.000
_cell.angle_alpha   90.00
_cell.angle_beta   90.00
_cell.angle_gamma   90.00
#
_symmetry.space_group_name_H-M   'P 1'
#
loop_
_entity.id
_entity.type
_entity.pdbx_description
1 polymer ?
#
loop_
_entity_poly.entity_id
_entity_poly.type
_entity_poly.pdbx_seq_one_letter_code
_entity_poly.pdbx_strand_id
1 'polypeptide(L)'
;MTKPASTLKPTAAELEMLRLLWQLGPATAKQVHQGAIASRPEMAYATVLRLLQVMHTKGLLRRDEGQRAHVYAPAQPRDSLQTSLMEDLIHKAFSGSGKALVLAALRRHVTPEERAEIQSILDREK
;
A
#
# COMPACT_ATOMS: atom_id res chain seq x y z
N MET A 1 7.71 14.57 20.00
CA MET A 1 8.23 13.36 19.39
C MET A 1 7.48 13.05 18.10
N THR A 2 8.20 12.83 17.03
CA THR A 2 7.60 12.60 15.73
C THR A 2 7.17 11.14 15.61
N LYS A 3 5.92 10.91 15.20
CA LYS A 3 5.47 9.54 14.96
C LYS A 3 6.08 9.01 13.68
N PRO A 4 6.52 7.75 13.67
CA PRO A 4 6.95 7.13 12.41
C PRO A 4 5.80 7.10 11.42
N ALA A 5 6.12 7.23 10.13
CA ALA A 5 5.11 7.15 9.09
C ALA A 5 4.34 5.83 9.15
N SER A 6 4.99 4.76 9.64
CA SER A 6 4.38 3.45 9.76
C SER A 6 3.23 3.39 10.75
N THR A 7 3.09 4.39 11.64
CA THR A 7 1.95 4.44 12.57
C THR A 7 0.73 5.08 11.95
N LEU A 8 0.88 5.73 10.79
CA LEU A 8 -0.22 6.38 10.08
C LEU A 8 -0.80 5.38 9.09
N LYS A 9 -2.07 5.06 9.29
CA LYS A 9 -2.72 4.10 8.40
C LYS A 9 -3.36 4.81 7.23
N PRO A 10 -3.07 4.36 6.01
CA PRO A 10 -3.81 4.88 4.87
C PRO A 10 -5.25 4.36 4.89
N THR A 11 -6.16 5.21 4.43
CA THR A 11 -7.53 4.78 4.15
C THR A 11 -7.51 3.87 2.93
N ALA A 12 -8.64 3.22 2.63
CA ALA A 12 -8.74 2.38 1.44
C ALA A 12 -8.43 3.16 0.16
N ALA A 13 -8.94 4.39 0.06
CA ALA A 13 -8.68 5.22 -1.12
C ALA A 13 -7.22 5.64 -1.19
N GLU A 14 -6.62 5.96 -0.05
CA GLU A 14 -5.20 6.31 -0.01
C GLU A 14 -4.31 5.12 -0.37
N LEU A 15 -4.67 3.94 0.09
CA LEU A 15 -3.92 2.73 -0.25
C LEU A 15 -3.98 2.45 -1.75
N GLU A 16 -5.12 2.73 -2.36
CA GLU A 16 -5.26 2.62 -3.81
C GLU A 16 -4.27 3.54 -4.53
N MET A 17 -4.11 4.78 -4.04
CA MET A 17 -3.14 5.72 -4.60
C MET A 17 -1.72 5.21 -4.42
N LEU A 18 -1.41 4.65 -3.25
CA LEU A 18 -0.09 4.07 -3.01
C LEU A 18 0.21 2.92 -3.97
N ARG A 19 -0.78 2.04 -4.21
CA ARG A 19 -0.58 0.93 -5.16
C ARG A 19 -0.26 1.44 -6.56
N LEU A 20 -0.94 2.50 -6.98
CA LEU A 20 -0.67 3.11 -8.27
C LEU A 20 0.76 3.68 -8.32
N LEU A 21 1.18 4.37 -7.28
CA LEU A 21 2.53 4.94 -7.23
C LEU A 21 3.60 3.86 -7.18
N TRP A 22 3.32 2.73 -6.53
CA TRP A 22 4.27 1.62 -6.54
C TRP A 22 4.44 1.03 -7.94
N GLN A 23 3.38 1.06 -8.74
CA GLN A 23 3.44 0.56 -10.13
C GLN A 23 4.09 1.57 -11.08
N LEU A 24 3.72 2.85 -10.93
CA LEU A 24 4.15 3.90 -11.85
C LEU A 24 5.56 4.42 -11.54
N GLY A 25 5.98 4.32 -10.27
CA GLY A 25 7.09 5.10 -9.78
C GLY A 25 6.65 6.53 -9.47
N PRO A 26 7.58 7.42 -9.13
CA PRO A 26 7.22 8.81 -8.84
C PRO A 26 6.41 9.41 -9.99
N ALA A 27 5.32 10.08 -9.66
CA ALA A 27 4.35 10.51 -10.67
C ALA A 27 3.63 11.79 -10.24
N THR A 28 3.18 12.54 -11.24
CA THR A 28 2.34 13.73 -11.01
C THR A 28 0.90 13.28 -10.74
N ALA A 29 0.11 14.20 -10.20
CA ALA A 29 -1.32 13.92 -9.97
C ALA A 29 -2.03 13.53 -11.27
N LYS A 30 -1.65 14.16 -12.38
CA LYS A 30 -2.24 13.84 -13.67
C LYS A 30 -1.94 12.39 -14.07
N GLN A 31 -0.69 11.97 -13.88
CA GLN A 31 -0.29 10.60 -14.21
C GLN A 31 -1.00 9.58 -13.31
N VAL A 32 -1.13 9.90 -12.02
CA VAL A 32 -1.85 9.03 -11.09
C VAL A 32 -3.31 8.93 -11.48
N HIS A 33 -3.92 10.06 -11.84
CA HIS A 33 -5.32 10.07 -12.28
C HIS A 33 -5.50 9.19 -13.53
N GLN A 34 -4.61 9.30 -14.49
CA GLN A 34 -4.68 8.48 -15.71
C GLN A 34 -4.60 6.99 -15.38
N GLY A 35 -3.77 6.62 -14.39
CA GLY A 35 -3.71 5.25 -13.92
C GLY A 35 -4.98 4.81 -13.20
N ALA A 36 -5.56 5.72 -12.42
CA ALA A 36 -6.75 5.40 -11.62
C ALA A 36 -7.99 5.18 -12.50
N ILE A 37 -8.15 5.95 -13.58
CA ILE A 37 -9.36 5.83 -14.40
C ILE A 37 -9.39 4.54 -15.21
N ALA A 38 -8.27 3.83 -15.30
CA ALA A 38 -8.27 2.52 -15.96
C ALA A 38 -9.19 1.54 -15.25
N SER A 39 -9.28 1.60 -13.92
CA SER A 39 -10.16 0.74 -13.13
C SER A 39 -11.35 1.49 -12.56
N ARG A 40 -11.27 2.80 -12.45
CA ARG A 40 -12.35 3.64 -11.89
C ARG A 40 -12.57 4.85 -12.79
N PRO A 41 -13.26 4.66 -13.92
CA PRO A 41 -13.43 5.73 -14.91
C PRO A 41 -14.12 6.98 -14.36
N GLU A 42 -14.91 6.83 -13.30
CA GLU A 42 -15.66 7.95 -12.72
C GLU A 42 -14.82 8.82 -11.79
N MET A 43 -13.60 8.39 -11.47
CA MET A 43 -12.78 9.14 -10.51
C MET A 43 -12.29 10.45 -11.12
N ALA A 44 -12.61 11.56 -10.45
CA ALA A 44 -12.24 12.88 -10.93
C ALA A 44 -10.79 13.22 -10.60
N TYR A 45 -10.17 14.01 -11.46
CA TYR A 45 -8.80 14.49 -11.22
C TYR A 45 -8.71 15.23 -9.87
N ALA A 46 -9.70 16.07 -9.56
CA ALA A 46 -9.69 16.84 -8.31
C ALA A 46 -9.68 15.92 -7.10
N THR A 47 -10.35 14.76 -7.18
CA THR A 47 -10.36 13.78 -6.10
C THR A 47 -8.97 13.19 -5.90
N VAL A 48 -8.31 12.82 -6.99
CA VAL A 48 -6.95 12.27 -6.93
C VAL A 48 -5.98 13.31 -6.34
N LEU A 49 -6.05 14.54 -6.85
CA LEU A 49 -5.18 15.61 -6.38
C LEU A 49 -5.35 15.84 -4.88
N ARG A 50 -6.61 15.88 -4.41
CA ARG A 50 -6.87 16.08 -2.99
C ARG A 50 -6.33 14.93 -2.15
N LEU A 51 -6.52 13.68 -2.61
CA LEU A 51 -6.00 12.52 -1.90
C LEU A 51 -4.48 12.61 -1.77
N LEU A 52 -3.79 12.93 -2.85
CA LEU A 52 -2.32 13.02 -2.82
C LEU A 52 -1.85 14.13 -1.89
N GLN A 53 -2.54 15.27 -1.89
CA GLN A 53 -2.19 16.39 -1.00
C GLN A 53 -2.38 16.01 0.47
N VAL A 54 -3.49 15.36 0.79
CA VAL A 54 -3.77 14.90 2.15
C VAL A 54 -2.74 13.87 2.57
N MET A 55 -2.41 12.93 1.69
CA MET A 55 -1.42 11.89 1.98
C MET A 55 -0.03 12.50 2.22
N HIS A 56 0.32 13.52 1.46
CA HIS A 56 1.57 14.24 1.68
C HIS A 56 1.57 14.88 3.07
N THR A 57 0.48 15.56 3.44
CA THR A 57 0.36 16.18 4.76
C THR A 57 0.46 15.15 5.88
N LYS A 58 -0.09 13.96 5.67
CA LYS A 58 -0.02 12.87 6.65
C LYS A 58 1.36 12.22 6.76
N GLY A 59 2.26 12.49 5.82
CA GLY A 59 3.57 11.86 5.80
C GLY A 59 3.61 10.54 5.05
N LEU A 60 2.55 10.19 4.34
CA LEU A 60 2.51 8.95 3.55
C LEU A 60 3.25 9.10 2.23
N LEU A 61 3.39 10.33 1.73
CA LEU A 61 4.05 10.61 0.46
C LEU A 61 5.12 11.65 0.65
N ARG A 62 6.17 11.56 -0.18
CA ARG A 62 7.11 12.64 -0.43
C ARG A 62 6.62 13.39 -1.66
N ARG A 63 7.01 14.66 -1.78
CA ARG A 63 6.62 15.49 -2.90
C ARG A 63 7.81 16.32 -3.37
N ASP A 64 8.15 16.16 -4.64
CA ASP A 64 9.17 16.97 -5.29
C ASP A 64 8.48 18.18 -5.92
N GLU A 65 8.80 19.35 -5.44
CA GLU A 65 8.20 20.61 -5.88
C GLU A 65 9.11 21.41 -6.81
N GLY A 66 10.23 20.79 -7.22
CA GLY A 66 11.20 21.46 -8.07
C GLY A 66 10.75 21.67 -9.50
N GLN A 67 9.66 21.05 -9.90
CA GLN A 67 9.08 21.20 -11.24
C GLN A 67 7.74 21.90 -11.15
N ARG A 68 7.23 22.36 -12.29
CA ARG A 68 5.93 23.03 -12.34
C ARG A 68 4.83 22.13 -11.75
N ALA A 69 4.80 20.88 -12.17
CA ALA A 69 3.87 19.92 -11.61
C ALA A 69 4.60 19.16 -10.51
N HIS A 70 4.00 19.10 -9.33
CA HIS A 70 4.57 18.35 -8.21
C HIS A 70 4.61 16.85 -8.52
N VAL A 71 5.69 16.19 -8.13
CA VAL A 71 5.85 14.76 -8.32
C VAL A 71 5.77 14.07 -6.97
N TYR A 72 4.86 13.11 -6.85
CA TYR A 72 4.61 12.38 -5.62
C TYR A 72 5.26 11.01 -5.65
N ALA A 73 5.73 10.57 -4.50
CA ALA A 73 6.29 9.23 -4.32
C ALA A 73 5.97 8.73 -2.92
N PRO A 74 5.84 7.41 -2.73
CA PRO A 74 5.65 6.88 -1.38
C PRO A 74 6.80 7.28 -0.46
N ALA A 75 6.46 7.64 0.78
CA ALA A 75 7.46 8.07 1.75
C ALA A 75 8.28 6.88 2.26
N GLN A 76 7.73 5.68 2.20
CA GLN A 76 8.44 4.49 2.65
C GLN A 76 8.29 3.37 1.62
N PRO A 77 9.21 2.39 1.63
CA PRO A 77 9.13 1.26 0.70
C PRO A 77 7.83 0.48 0.87
N ARG A 78 7.36 -0.11 -0.24
CA ARG A 78 6.14 -0.92 -0.22
C ARG A 78 6.20 -2.02 0.85
N ASP A 79 7.32 -2.72 0.93
CA ASP A 79 7.47 -3.83 1.88
C ASP A 79 7.32 -3.38 3.32
N SER A 80 7.86 -2.20 3.64
CA SER A 80 7.76 -1.65 5.00
C SER A 80 6.31 -1.35 5.36
N LEU A 81 5.57 -0.75 4.44
CA LEU A 81 4.16 -0.44 4.69
C LEU A 81 3.33 -1.72 4.79
N GLN A 82 3.57 -2.68 3.87
CA GLN A 82 2.84 -3.95 3.90
C GLN A 82 3.08 -4.67 5.22
N THR A 83 4.33 -4.69 5.70
CA THR A 83 4.65 -5.33 6.97
C THR A 83 3.92 -4.64 8.13
N SER A 84 3.92 -3.30 8.14
CA SER A 84 3.23 -2.56 9.20
C SER A 84 1.73 -2.85 9.21
N LEU A 85 1.12 -2.89 8.03
CA LEU A 85 -0.32 -3.18 7.92
C LEU A 85 -0.62 -4.59 8.39
N MET A 86 0.22 -5.55 8.02
CA MET A 86 0.07 -6.94 8.44
C MET A 86 0.18 -7.07 9.95
N GLU A 87 1.20 -6.45 10.54
CA GLU A 87 1.41 -6.51 11.99
C GLU A 87 0.23 -5.91 12.74
N ASP A 88 -0.29 -4.80 12.25
CA ASP A 88 -1.44 -4.17 12.83
C ASP A 88 -2.68 -5.07 12.76
N LEU A 89 -2.89 -5.71 11.63
CA LEU A 89 -4.00 -6.65 11.44
C LEU A 89 -3.87 -7.85 12.38
N ILE A 90 -2.67 -8.42 12.49
CA ILE A 90 -2.43 -9.54 13.38
C ILE A 90 -2.78 -9.15 14.81
N HIS A 91 -2.33 -7.98 15.22
CA HIS A 91 -2.55 -7.51 16.59
C HIS A 91 -4.03 -7.25 16.87
N LYS A 92 -4.71 -6.57 15.94
CA LYS A 92 -6.09 -6.13 16.15
C LYS A 92 -7.13 -7.20 15.87
N ALA A 93 -6.92 -8.02 14.83
CA ALA A 93 -7.94 -8.96 14.39
C ALA A 93 -7.64 -10.41 14.74
N PHE A 94 -6.37 -10.75 14.97
CA PHE A 94 -5.95 -12.13 15.22
C PHE A 94 -5.31 -12.30 16.59
N SER A 95 -5.56 -11.36 17.49
CA SER A 95 -5.10 -11.44 18.90
C SER A 95 -3.61 -11.71 19.01
N GLY A 96 -2.82 -11.17 18.12
CA GLY A 96 -1.37 -11.31 18.11
C GLY A 96 -0.86 -12.58 17.47
N SER A 97 -1.74 -13.41 16.89
CA SER A 97 -1.33 -14.69 16.32
C SER A 97 -1.09 -14.60 14.82
N GLY A 98 0.18 -14.57 14.43
CA GLY A 98 0.55 -14.65 13.01
C GLY A 98 0.13 -15.97 12.39
N LYS A 99 0.18 -17.05 13.18
CA LYS A 99 -0.27 -18.36 12.72
C LYS A 99 -1.74 -18.32 12.31
N ALA A 100 -2.59 -17.66 13.10
CA ALA A 100 -4.02 -17.55 12.79
C ALA A 100 -4.23 -16.80 11.46
N LEU A 101 -3.48 -15.72 11.25
CA LEU A 101 -3.54 -14.99 10.01
C LEU A 101 -3.16 -15.88 8.82
N VAL A 102 -2.04 -16.60 8.94
CA VAL A 102 -1.54 -17.47 7.88
C VAL A 102 -2.56 -18.55 7.55
N LEU A 103 -3.14 -19.19 8.57
CA LEU A 103 -4.15 -20.23 8.34
C LEU A 103 -5.39 -19.67 7.65
N ALA A 104 -5.84 -18.50 8.08
CA ALA A 104 -7.00 -17.86 7.44
C ALA A 104 -6.72 -17.56 5.96
N ALA A 105 -5.53 -17.05 5.66
CA ALA A 105 -5.15 -16.76 4.28
C ALA A 105 -5.07 -18.05 3.44
N LEU A 106 -4.48 -19.09 3.99
CA LEU A 106 -4.34 -20.37 3.29
C LEU A 106 -5.69 -20.98 2.93
N ARG A 107 -6.68 -20.80 3.82
CA ARG A 107 -8.00 -21.40 3.59
C ARG A 107 -8.82 -20.67 2.52
N ARG A 108 -8.59 -19.38 2.34
CA ARG A 108 -9.49 -18.54 1.56
C ARG A 108 -8.86 -17.88 0.35
N HIS A 109 -7.55 -17.66 0.37
CA HIS A 109 -6.91 -16.78 -0.59
C HIS A 109 -5.69 -17.40 -1.27
N VAL A 110 -5.47 -18.69 -1.08
CA VAL A 110 -4.30 -19.38 -1.61
C VAL A 110 -4.77 -20.57 -2.44
N THR A 111 -4.34 -20.61 -3.70
CA THR A 111 -4.66 -21.72 -4.59
C THR A 111 -3.81 -22.95 -4.21
N PRO A 112 -4.21 -24.17 -4.66
CA PRO A 112 -3.36 -25.34 -4.43
C PRO A 112 -1.95 -25.19 -4.99
N GLU A 113 -1.80 -24.53 -6.14
CA GLU A 113 -0.50 -24.27 -6.75
C GLU A 113 0.34 -23.34 -5.88
N GLU A 114 -0.27 -22.28 -5.39
CA GLU A 114 0.40 -21.33 -4.49
C GLU A 114 0.78 -22.00 -3.17
N ARG A 115 -0.08 -22.90 -2.67
CA ARG A 115 0.21 -23.63 -1.42
C ARG A 115 1.45 -24.49 -1.61
N ALA A 116 1.58 -25.15 -2.76
CA ALA A 116 2.75 -25.96 -3.06
C ALA A 116 4.02 -25.10 -3.13
N GLU A 117 3.92 -23.90 -3.73
CA GLU A 117 5.04 -22.97 -3.78
C GLU A 117 5.46 -22.55 -2.37
N ILE A 118 4.50 -22.21 -1.51
CA ILE A 118 4.77 -21.83 -0.14
C ILE A 118 5.47 -22.97 0.60
N GLN A 119 4.97 -24.20 0.44
CA GLN A 119 5.56 -25.36 1.08
C GLN A 119 7.02 -25.55 0.63
N SER A 120 7.27 -25.36 -0.66
CA SER A 120 8.61 -25.47 -1.22
C SER A 120 9.56 -24.43 -0.61
N ILE A 121 9.08 -23.20 -0.45
CA ILE A 121 9.86 -22.12 0.15
C ILE A 121 10.20 -22.46 1.61
N LEU A 122 9.21 -22.93 2.37
CA LEU A 122 9.42 -23.29 3.77
C LEU A 122 10.44 -24.42 3.91
N ASP A 123 10.36 -25.39 3.02
CA ASP A 123 11.29 -26.53 3.05
C ASP A 123 12.72 -26.09 2.78
N ARG A 124 12.92 -25.11 1.90
CA ARG A 124 14.25 -24.58 1.60
C ARG A 124 14.84 -23.77 2.75
N GLU A 125 14.00 -23.26 3.65
CA GLU A 125 14.46 -22.43 4.76
C GLU A 125 14.78 -23.20 6.02
N LYS A 126 14.69 -24.52 5.98
CA LYS A 126 15.03 -25.36 7.13
C LYS A 126 16.51 -25.33 7.44
#